data_4f7b65baf869f04529406b5067d17482
#
_entry.id   4f7b65baf869f04529406b5067d17482
#
_cell.length_a   1.000
_cell.length_b   1.000
_cell.length_c   1.000
_cell.angle_alpha   90.00
_cell.angle_beta   90.00
_cell.angle_gamma   90.00
#
_symmetry.space_group_name_H-M   'P 1'
#
loop_
_entity.id
_entity.type
_entity.pdbx_description
1 polymer ?
#
loop_
_entity_poly.entity_id
_entity_poly.type
_entity_poly.pdbx_seq_one_letter_code
_entity_poly.pdbx_strand_id
1 'polypeptide(L)'
;MSGHSKFANIKHKKEKNDAAKGKIFTIIGREIAVAVKEGGPDPSNNFKLAQVIAKAKSNNMPNDTIERGIKKAAGDGNSVNYEFCTYKGYGPSGTAIIVKCLTDNKNRTAANVRNAFTKGHGSIGTQGCVSYMFDEKGQIIIAKEDCEMDADDLMMIALDAGAEDFNEEEDCFEVLTSPDDFEAVRSALEAENIPMAEAEVTMIPQNYVELSADEDITNINRILDLLDDDDDVQQVYHNWDE
;
A
#
# COMPACT_ATOMS: atom_id res chain seq x y z
N MET A 1 24.85 11.69 -5.86
CA MET A 1 23.59 11.72 -5.13
C MET A 1 22.54 11.23 -6.11
N SER A 2 22.27 9.97 -6.09
CA SER A 2 21.27 9.34 -6.95
C SER A 2 20.16 8.90 -6.02
N GLY A 3 19.30 9.85 -5.60
CA GLY A 3 18.02 9.49 -5.02
C GLY A 3 17.20 8.88 -6.16
N HIS A 4 16.89 7.61 -6.06
CA HIS A 4 15.88 7.04 -6.94
C HIS A 4 14.59 7.81 -6.67
N SER A 5 14.07 8.48 -7.70
CA SER A 5 12.88 9.30 -7.62
C SER A 5 11.71 8.48 -7.07
N LYS A 6 11.00 9.03 -6.09
CA LYS A 6 9.76 8.43 -5.55
C LYS A 6 8.78 8.07 -6.67
N PHE A 7 8.71 8.92 -7.70
CA PHE A 7 7.87 8.68 -8.87
C PHE A 7 8.38 7.53 -9.75
N ALA A 8 9.70 7.37 -9.92
CA ALA A 8 10.27 6.23 -10.64
C ALA A 8 9.93 4.92 -9.92
N ASN A 9 10.00 4.88 -8.59
CA ASN A 9 9.63 3.71 -7.79
C ASN A 9 8.14 3.37 -7.94
N ILE A 10 7.26 4.39 -7.97
CA ILE A 10 5.83 4.20 -8.25
C ILE A 10 5.61 3.65 -9.66
N LYS A 11 6.32 4.17 -10.65
CA LYS A 11 6.24 3.71 -12.04
C LYS A 11 6.68 2.25 -12.17
N HIS A 12 7.79 1.87 -11.54
CA HIS A 12 8.25 0.48 -11.47
C HIS A 12 7.25 -0.43 -10.73
N LYS A 13 6.69 0.02 -9.61
CA LYS A 13 5.63 -0.70 -8.88
C LYS A 13 4.37 -0.88 -9.73
N LYS A 14 3.98 0.15 -10.51
CA LYS A 14 2.85 0.04 -11.47
C LYS A 14 3.14 -0.93 -12.60
N GLU A 15 4.33 -0.94 -13.18
CA GLU A 15 4.73 -1.89 -14.23
C GLU A 15 4.76 -3.34 -13.72
N LYS A 16 5.30 -3.59 -12.52
CA LYS A 16 5.18 -4.88 -11.83
C LYS A 16 3.73 -5.28 -11.57
N ASN A 17 2.89 -4.33 -11.16
CA ASN A 17 1.47 -4.55 -10.87
C ASN A 17 0.65 -4.88 -12.12
N ASP A 18 0.99 -4.33 -13.29
CA ASP A 18 0.33 -4.70 -14.56
C ASP A 18 0.60 -6.16 -14.97
N ALA A 19 1.77 -6.69 -14.62
CA ALA A 19 2.08 -8.12 -14.74
C ALA A 19 1.39 -8.97 -13.66
N ALA A 20 1.07 -8.37 -12.50
CA ALA A 20 0.52 -9.04 -11.31
C ALA A 20 -1.00 -8.82 -11.12
N LYS A 21 -1.76 -8.45 -12.18
CA LYS A 21 -3.23 -8.20 -12.09
C LYS A 21 -4.01 -9.29 -11.37
N GLY A 22 -3.58 -10.55 -11.50
CA GLY A 22 -4.20 -11.68 -10.81
C GLY A 22 -4.09 -11.58 -9.29
N LYS A 23 -2.94 -11.15 -8.78
CA LYS A 23 -2.71 -10.98 -7.34
C LYS A 23 -3.54 -9.83 -6.78
N ILE A 24 -3.56 -8.67 -7.45
CA ILE A 24 -4.37 -7.51 -7.03
C ILE A 24 -5.85 -7.91 -6.92
N PHE A 25 -6.36 -8.69 -7.87
CA PHE A 25 -7.75 -9.17 -7.81
C PHE A 25 -7.98 -10.15 -6.67
N THR A 26 -6.98 -10.98 -6.32
CA THR A 26 -7.05 -11.88 -5.15
C THR A 26 -7.10 -11.07 -3.86
N ILE A 27 -6.24 -10.06 -3.72
CA ILE A 27 -6.21 -9.13 -2.59
C ILE A 27 -7.57 -8.46 -2.40
N ILE A 28 -8.06 -7.80 -3.45
CA ILE A 28 -9.35 -7.08 -3.42
C ILE A 28 -10.51 -8.06 -3.14
N GLY A 29 -10.47 -9.26 -3.70
CA GLY A 29 -11.47 -10.29 -3.44
C GLY A 29 -11.56 -10.70 -1.97
N ARG A 30 -10.44 -10.76 -1.27
CA ARG A 30 -10.40 -11.01 0.18
C ARG A 30 -10.92 -9.81 0.97
N GLU A 31 -10.57 -8.59 0.58
CA GLU A 31 -11.10 -7.36 1.20
C GLU A 31 -12.62 -7.27 1.05
N ILE A 32 -13.17 -7.60 -0.13
CA ILE A 32 -14.61 -7.71 -0.37
C ILE A 32 -15.25 -8.72 0.59
N ALA A 33 -14.63 -9.90 0.75
CA ALA A 33 -15.18 -10.93 1.62
C ALA A 33 -15.24 -10.48 3.08
N VAL A 34 -14.21 -9.79 3.57
CA VAL A 34 -14.19 -9.20 4.91
C VAL A 34 -15.26 -8.11 5.05
N ALA A 35 -15.30 -7.16 4.10
CA ALA A 35 -16.26 -6.05 4.15
C ALA A 35 -17.72 -6.54 4.16
N VAL A 36 -18.04 -7.52 3.32
CA VAL A 36 -19.39 -8.14 3.27
C VAL A 36 -19.73 -8.84 4.59
N LYS A 37 -18.76 -9.54 5.18
CA LYS A 37 -18.99 -10.25 6.44
C LYS A 37 -19.23 -9.30 7.61
N GLU A 38 -18.55 -8.16 7.64
CA GLU A 38 -18.67 -7.16 8.71
C GLU A 38 -19.93 -6.28 8.59
N GLY A 39 -20.30 -5.87 7.37
CA GLY A 39 -21.34 -4.87 7.15
C GLY A 39 -22.47 -5.29 6.18
N GLY A 40 -22.44 -6.54 5.69
CA GLY A 40 -23.42 -7.04 4.72
C GLY A 40 -23.08 -6.70 3.26
N PRO A 41 -23.87 -7.27 2.32
CA PRO A 41 -23.56 -7.22 0.89
C PRO A 41 -24.03 -5.96 0.16
N ASP A 42 -24.71 -5.04 0.84
CA ASP A 42 -25.24 -3.82 0.24
C ASP A 42 -24.26 -2.65 0.44
N PRO A 43 -23.60 -2.16 -0.62
CA PRO A 43 -22.65 -1.06 -0.51
C PRO A 43 -23.29 0.27 -0.09
N SER A 44 -24.62 0.44 -0.24
CA SER A 44 -25.34 1.63 0.21
C SER A 44 -25.36 1.74 1.74
N ASN A 45 -25.30 0.61 2.42
CA ASN A 45 -25.33 0.49 3.89
C ASN A 45 -23.97 0.04 4.47
N ASN A 46 -23.01 -0.27 3.61
CA ASN A 46 -21.69 -0.76 4.01
C ASN A 46 -20.58 0.11 3.38
N PHE A 47 -20.18 1.15 4.12
CA PHE A 47 -19.17 2.11 3.67
C PHE A 47 -17.83 1.43 3.31
N LYS A 48 -17.39 0.45 4.11
CA LYS A 48 -16.16 -0.32 3.85
C LYS A 48 -16.25 -1.07 2.51
N LEU A 49 -17.40 -1.70 2.23
CA LEU A 49 -17.62 -2.37 0.95
C LEU A 49 -17.62 -1.37 -0.20
N ALA A 50 -18.23 -0.20 -0.04
CA ALA A 50 -18.23 0.85 -1.05
C ALA A 50 -16.79 1.31 -1.39
N GLN A 51 -15.94 1.50 -0.39
CA GLN A 51 -14.52 1.84 -0.60
C GLN A 51 -13.76 0.73 -1.33
N VAL A 52 -13.96 -0.54 -0.94
CA VAL A 52 -13.30 -1.68 -1.61
C VAL A 52 -13.78 -1.82 -3.06
N ILE A 53 -15.06 -1.56 -3.35
CA ILE A 53 -15.59 -1.54 -4.72
C ILE A 53 -14.94 -0.39 -5.53
N ALA A 54 -14.77 0.79 -4.96
CA ALA A 54 -14.08 1.90 -5.62
C ALA A 54 -12.62 1.51 -5.96
N LYS A 55 -11.91 0.92 -5.00
CA LYS A 55 -10.56 0.37 -5.20
C LYS A 55 -10.52 -0.72 -6.28
N ALA A 56 -11.52 -1.60 -6.33
CA ALA A 56 -11.62 -2.61 -7.37
C ALA A 56 -11.77 -2.00 -8.77
N LYS A 57 -12.62 -0.98 -8.91
CA LYS A 57 -12.84 -0.26 -10.16
C LYS A 57 -11.61 0.50 -10.62
N SER A 58 -10.90 1.18 -9.72
CA SER A 58 -9.64 1.88 -10.04
C SER A 58 -8.54 0.94 -10.53
N ASN A 59 -8.57 -0.33 -10.07
CA ASN A 59 -7.67 -1.39 -10.55
C ASN A 59 -8.24 -2.18 -11.75
N ASN A 60 -9.26 -1.65 -12.44
CA ASN A 60 -9.88 -2.26 -13.62
C ASN A 60 -10.45 -3.67 -13.39
N MET A 61 -10.88 -3.99 -12.16
CA MET A 61 -11.56 -5.25 -11.87
C MET A 61 -12.95 -5.26 -12.55
N PRO A 62 -13.29 -6.29 -13.35
CA PRO A 62 -14.59 -6.37 -13.99
C PRO A 62 -15.74 -6.39 -12.98
N ASN A 63 -16.82 -5.66 -13.27
CA ASN A 63 -18.00 -5.60 -12.40
C ASN A 63 -18.56 -6.99 -12.07
N ASP A 64 -18.62 -7.91 -13.05
CA ASP A 64 -19.04 -9.30 -12.82
C ASP A 64 -18.17 -10.04 -11.79
N THR A 65 -16.88 -9.70 -11.70
CA THR A 65 -15.98 -10.30 -10.73
C THR A 65 -16.24 -9.75 -9.34
N ILE A 66 -16.49 -8.43 -9.23
CA ILE A 66 -16.87 -7.77 -7.98
C ILE A 66 -18.19 -8.36 -7.46
N GLU A 67 -19.23 -8.42 -8.31
CA GLU A 67 -20.54 -8.97 -7.93
C GLU A 67 -20.47 -10.43 -7.51
N ARG A 68 -19.68 -11.24 -8.23
CA ARG A 68 -19.45 -12.65 -7.85
C ARG A 68 -18.76 -12.76 -6.49
N GLY A 69 -17.78 -11.89 -6.22
CA GLY A 69 -17.11 -11.81 -4.91
C GLY A 69 -18.08 -11.49 -3.78
N ILE A 70 -18.94 -10.48 -3.97
CA ILE A 70 -19.98 -10.08 -3.00
C ILE A 70 -20.97 -11.21 -2.77
N LYS A 71 -21.50 -11.80 -3.83
CA LYS A 71 -22.46 -12.94 -3.75
C LYS A 71 -21.85 -14.14 -3.04
N LYS A 72 -20.58 -14.48 -3.36
CA LYS A 72 -19.86 -15.58 -2.70
C LYS A 72 -19.67 -15.33 -1.20
N ALA A 73 -19.33 -14.09 -0.83
CA ALA A 73 -19.14 -13.71 0.57
C ALA A 73 -20.46 -13.64 1.37
N ALA A 74 -21.57 -13.26 0.71
CA ALA A 74 -22.92 -13.19 1.31
C ALA A 74 -23.62 -14.55 1.39
N GLY A 75 -23.16 -15.56 0.62
CA GLY A 75 -23.74 -16.89 0.58
C GLY A 75 -23.44 -17.73 1.80
N ASP A 76 -24.31 -18.67 2.10
CA ASP A 76 -24.38 -19.46 3.34
C ASP A 76 -23.09 -20.13 3.81
N GLY A 77 -22.80 -19.93 5.11
CA GLY A 77 -22.20 -20.91 6.06
C GLY A 77 -20.77 -21.40 5.82
N ASN A 78 -20.26 -21.33 4.60
CA ASN A 78 -18.92 -21.81 4.21
C ASN A 78 -18.00 -20.68 3.75
N SER A 79 -18.30 -19.44 4.11
CA SER A 79 -17.43 -18.32 3.81
C SER A 79 -16.12 -18.44 4.58
N VAL A 80 -15.02 -18.45 3.83
CA VAL A 80 -13.67 -18.44 4.38
C VAL A 80 -13.54 -17.25 5.36
N ASN A 81 -13.04 -17.52 6.56
CA ASN A 81 -12.84 -16.48 7.56
C ASN A 81 -11.45 -15.90 7.39
N TYR A 82 -11.37 -14.72 6.79
CA TYR A 82 -10.12 -13.98 6.68
C TYR A 82 -9.89 -13.13 7.92
N GLU A 83 -8.64 -13.10 8.37
CA GLU A 83 -8.18 -12.30 9.50
C GLU A 83 -6.96 -11.49 9.13
N PHE A 84 -6.93 -10.23 9.56
CA PHE A 84 -5.74 -9.39 9.43
C PHE A 84 -4.66 -9.83 10.41
N CYS A 85 -3.43 -9.83 9.94
CA CYS A 85 -2.24 -9.97 10.77
C CYS A 85 -1.09 -9.14 10.21
N THR A 86 -0.23 -8.67 11.11
CA THR A 86 0.92 -7.85 10.75
C THR A 86 2.18 -8.48 11.32
N TYR A 87 3.18 -8.68 10.46
CA TYR A 87 4.51 -9.11 10.84
C TYR A 87 5.47 -7.93 10.71
N LYS A 88 6.45 -7.88 11.59
CA LYS A 88 7.45 -6.81 11.67
C LYS A 88 8.81 -7.43 11.86
N GLY A 89 9.83 -6.88 11.21
CA GLY A 89 11.15 -7.44 11.30
C GLY A 89 12.21 -6.55 10.66
N TYR A 90 13.40 -7.08 10.64
CA TYR A 90 14.57 -6.43 10.07
C TYR A 90 15.10 -7.24 8.89
N GLY A 91 15.42 -6.56 7.81
CA GLY A 91 16.18 -7.05 6.68
C GLY A 91 17.68 -6.81 6.85
N PRO A 92 18.45 -6.95 5.76
CA PRO A 92 19.88 -6.67 5.75
C PRO A 92 20.19 -5.25 6.25
N SER A 93 21.36 -5.11 6.89
CA SER A 93 21.87 -3.83 7.42
C SER A 93 20.87 -3.06 8.31
N GLY A 94 19.90 -3.78 8.92
CA GLY A 94 18.94 -3.20 9.85
C GLY A 94 17.77 -2.48 9.17
N THR A 95 17.53 -2.70 7.88
CA THR A 95 16.32 -2.20 7.20
C THR A 95 15.06 -2.70 7.90
N ALA A 96 14.15 -1.79 8.21
CA ALA A 96 12.90 -2.11 8.86
C ALA A 96 11.86 -2.54 7.82
N ILE A 97 11.11 -3.60 8.11
CA ILE A 97 10.07 -4.14 7.21
C ILE A 97 8.80 -4.41 8.01
N ILE A 98 7.67 -3.91 7.48
CA ILE A 98 6.31 -4.20 7.97
C ILE A 98 5.55 -4.95 6.88
N VAL A 99 4.94 -6.08 7.22
CA VAL A 99 4.16 -6.92 6.31
C VAL A 99 2.73 -6.99 6.80
N LYS A 100 1.79 -6.37 6.10
CA LYS A 100 0.36 -6.48 6.37
C LYS A 100 -0.22 -7.65 5.57
N CYS A 101 -0.89 -8.55 6.24
CA CYS A 101 -1.46 -9.77 5.65
C CYS A 101 -2.95 -9.89 5.93
N LEU A 102 -3.66 -10.52 5.00
CA LEU A 102 -5.05 -10.94 5.14
C LEU A 102 -5.17 -12.41 4.78
N THR A 103 -5.39 -13.27 5.76
CA THR A 103 -5.27 -14.71 5.59
C THR A 103 -6.40 -15.49 6.25
N ASP A 104 -6.70 -16.64 5.71
CA ASP A 104 -7.54 -17.69 6.30
C ASP A 104 -6.75 -18.69 7.18
N ASN A 105 -5.40 -18.60 7.17
CA ASN A 105 -4.53 -19.48 7.92
C ASN A 105 -3.26 -18.78 8.42
N LYS A 106 -3.34 -18.22 9.63
CA LYS A 106 -2.22 -17.51 10.27
C LYS A 106 -0.94 -18.34 10.40
N ASN A 107 -1.06 -19.66 10.60
CA ASN A 107 0.11 -20.52 10.73
C ASN A 107 0.88 -20.66 9.40
N ARG A 108 0.15 -20.82 8.30
CA ARG A 108 0.72 -20.84 6.95
C ARG A 108 1.43 -19.51 6.67
N THR A 109 0.72 -18.39 6.85
CA THR A 109 1.27 -17.04 6.60
C THR A 109 2.49 -16.76 7.45
N ALA A 110 2.45 -17.09 8.76
CA ALA A 110 3.60 -16.92 9.64
C ALA A 110 4.83 -17.74 9.19
N ALA A 111 4.62 -18.95 8.68
CA ALA A 111 5.70 -19.78 8.15
C ALA A 111 6.28 -19.19 6.86
N ASN A 112 5.43 -18.73 5.94
CA ASN A 112 5.85 -18.13 4.69
C ASN A 112 6.62 -16.83 4.91
N VAL A 113 6.09 -15.92 5.73
CA VAL A 113 6.76 -14.65 6.05
C VAL A 113 8.10 -14.91 6.72
N ARG A 114 8.17 -15.83 7.70
CA ARG A 114 9.45 -16.20 8.33
C ARG A 114 10.44 -16.77 7.32
N ASN A 115 9.99 -17.61 6.39
CA ASN A 115 10.84 -18.16 5.35
C ASN A 115 11.37 -17.06 4.41
N ALA A 116 10.55 -16.08 4.04
CA ALA A 116 10.98 -14.94 3.22
C ALA A 116 12.11 -14.16 3.91
N PHE A 117 11.92 -13.76 5.18
CA PHE A 117 12.95 -13.07 5.95
C PHE A 117 14.22 -13.91 6.07
N THR A 118 14.12 -15.18 6.43
CA THR A 118 15.28 -16.08 6.60
C THR A 118 16.08 -16.23 5.32
N LYS A 119 15.41 -16.38 4.17
CA LYS A 119 16.08 -16.51 2.87
C LYS A 119 16.84 -15.27 2.41
N GLY A 120 16.44 -14.08 2.86
CA GLY A 120 17.15 -12.83 2.61
C GLY A 120 17.97 -12.37 3.81
N HIS A 121 18.39 -13.29 4.69
CA HIS A 121 19.24 -13.00 5.85
C HIS A 121 18.65 -11.98 6.83
N GLY A 122 17.34 -11.79 6.80
CA GLY A 122 16.59 -10.97 7.76
C GLY A 122 16.02 -11.81 8.92
N SER A 123 15.31 -11.14 9.79
CA SER A 123 14.67 -11.78 10.96
C SER A 123 13.35 -11.10 11.31
N ILE A 124 12.35 -11.91 11.67
CA ILE A 124 11.12 -11.39 12.27
C ILE A 124 11.43 -10.97 13.71
N GLY A 125 11.07 -9.76 14.05
CA GLY A 125 11.20 -9.22 15.40
C GLY A 125 9.97 -9.48 16.28
N THR A 126 10.05 -9.00 17.52
CA THR A 126 8.91 -8.97 18.43
C THR A 126 7.87 -7.94 17.99
N GLN A 127 6.64 -8.09 18.50
CA GLN A 127 5.59 -7.13 18.19
C GLN A 127 6.01 -5.71 18.56
N GLY A 128 5.94 -4.78 17.59
CA GLY A 128 6.30 -3.38 17.79
C GLY A 128 7.76 -3.01 17.49
N CYS A 129 8.63 -3.97 17.17
CA CYS A 129 10.07 -3.73 17.02
C CYS A 129 10.45 -2.61 16.03
N VAL A 130 9.69 -2.40 14.97
CA VAL A 130 9.92 -1.36 13.95
C VAL A 130 8.79 -0.34 13.84
N SER A 131 7.73 -0.44 14.66
CA SER A 131 6.54 0.41 14.53
C SER A 131 6.85 1.90 14.69
N TYR A 132 7.78 2.23 15.57
CA TYR A 132 8.20 3.60 15.85
C TYR A 132 9.03 4.24 14.72
N MET A 133 9.41 3.46 13.73
CA MET A 133 10.19 3.94 12.58
C MET A 133 9.31 4.38 11.42
N PHE A 134 7.98 4.24 11.56
CA PHE A 134 7.01 4.58 10.51
C PHE A 134 5.87 5.38 11.10
N ASP A 135 5.42 6.38 10.35
CA ASP A 135 4.20 7.13 10.61
C ASP A 135 3.11 6.75 9.60
N GLU A 136 1.88 6.58 10.06
CA GLU A 136 0.74 6.42 9.15
C GLU A 136 0.30 7.79 8.67
N LYS A 137 0.38 8.02 7.34
CA LYS A 137 0.08 9.30 6.69
C LYS A 137 -0.76 9.08 5.44
N GLY A 138 -1.57 10.05 5.08
CA GLY A 138 -2.05 10.18 3.73
C GLY A 138 -0.91 10.68 2.85
N GLN A 139 -0.64 9.99 1.75
CA GLN A 139 0.36 10.37 0.75
C GLN A 139 -0.30 10.54 -0.60
N ILE A 140 -0.07 11.67 -1.24
CA ILE A 140 -0.52 11.93 -2.61
C ILE A 140 0.71 12.30 -3.42
N ILE A 141 0.93 11.59 -4.52
CA ILE A 141 2.03 11.83 -5.46
C ILE A 141 1.45 12.37 -6.76
N ILE A 142 1.97 13.49 -7.21
CA ILE A 142 1.57 14.20 -8.42
C ILE A 142 2.79 14.30 -9.32
N ALA A 143 2.74 13.65 -10.50
CA ALA A 143 3.82 13.72 -11.46
C ALA A 143 3.92 15.14 -12.05
N LYS A 144 5.11 15.71 -12.08
CA LYS A 144 5.32 17.06 -12.66
C LYS A 144 5.00 17.09 -14.14
N GLU A 145 5.26 15.99 -14.87
CA GLU A 145 4.96 15.88 -16.32
C GLU A 145 3.46 15.95 -16.63
N ASP A 146 2.60 15.59 -15.67
CA ASP A 146 1.14 15.56 -15.82
C ASP A 146 0.46 16.79 -15.16
N CYS A 147 1.20 17.61 -14.43
CA CYS A 147 0.69 18.76 -13.68
C CYS A 147 1.07 20.08 -14.37
N GLU A 148 0.07 20.80 -14.88
CA GLU A 148 0.28 22.11 -15.51
C GLU A 148 0.30 23.27 -14.49
N MET A 149 -0.06 23.00 -13.22
CA MET A 149 -0.14 24.00 -12.15
C MET A 149 1.26 24.30 -11.60
N ASP A 150 1.47 25.57 -11.24
CA ASP A 150 2.69 26.00 -10.54
C ASP A 150 2.78 25.37 -9.14
N ALA A 151 4.01 25.11 -8.69
CA ALA A 151 4.27 24.47 -7.39
C ALA A 151 3.70 25.27 -6.21
N ASP A 152 3.80 26.62 -6.26
CA ASP A 152 3.32 27.48 -5.18
C ASP A 152 1.79 27.46 -5.09
N ASP A 153 1.09 27.49 -6.23
CA ASP A 153 -0.36 27.41 -6.30
C ASP A 153 -0.86 26.03 -5.82
N LEU A 154 -0.19 24.95 -6.26
CA LEU A 154 -0.51 23.58 -5.83
C LEU A 154 -0.31 23.41 -4.33
N MET A 155 0.79 23.92 -3.79
CA MET A 155 1.08 23.91 -2.35
C MET A 155 0.00 24.65 -1.56
N MET A 156 -0.43 25.84 -2.03
CA MET A 156 -1.49 26.60 -1.35
C MET A 156 -2.79 25.81 -1.28
N ILE A 157 -3.22 25.20 -2.39
CA ILE A 157 -4.44 24.37 -2.43
C ILE A 157 -4.33 23.20 -1.45
N ALA A 158 -3.20 22.50 -1.44
CA ALA A 158 -3.00 21.34 -0.57
C ALA A 158 -3.01 21.73 0.92
N LEU A 159 -2.28 22.79 1.30
CA LEU A 159 -2.21 23.28 2.68
C LEU A 159 -3.55 23.84 3.17
N ASP A 160 -4.27 24.60 2.34
CA ASP A 160 -5.59 25.12 2.68
C ASP A 160 -6.62 24.00 2.88
N ALA A 161 -6.45 22.88 2.19
CA ALA A 161 -7.30 21.70 2.34
C ALA A 161 -6.95 20.82 3.56
N GLY A 162 -5.82 21.08 4.23
CA GLY A 162 -5.40 20.36 5.44
C GLY A 162 -4.18 19.46 5.28
N ALA A 163 -3.38 19.64 4.22
CA ALA A 163 -2.09 18.95 4.12
C ALA A 163 -1.15 19.40 5.25
N GLU A 164 -0.38 18.45 5.79
CA GLU A 164 0.62 18.71 6.83
C GLU A 164 1.96 19.13 6.23
N ASP A 165 2.28 18.61 5.05
CA ASP A 165 3.55 18.88 4.37
C ASP A 165 3.40 18.80 2.85
N PHE A 166 4.26 19.53 2.14
CA PHE A 166 4.33 19.58 0.69
C PHE A 166 5.81 19.56 0.29
N ASN A 167 6.22 18.48 -0.39
CA ASN A 167 7.59 18.30 -0.84
C ASN A 167 7.66 18.39 -2.37
N GLU A 168 8.57 19.21 -2.87
CA GLU A 168 8.91 19.27 -4.27
C GLU A 168 10.16 18.41 -4.53
N GLU A 169 9.94 17.29 -5.24
CA GLU A 169 11.00 16.38 -5.69
C GLU A 169 11.41 16.69 -7.14
N GLU A 170 12.37 15.96 -7.67
CA GLU A 170 12.89 16.22 -9.03
C GLU A 170 11.80 16.09 -10.10
N ASP A 171 10.96 15.04 -10.03
CA ASP A 171 9.98 14.67 -11.04
C ASP A 171 8.53 14.59 -10.52
N CYS A 172 8.30 14.83 -9.23
CA CYS A 172 6.97 14.83 -8.65
C CYS A 172 6.82 15.84 -7.51
N PHE A 173 5.56 16.07 -7.14
CA PHE A 173 5.20 16.69 -5.87
C PHE A 173 4.65 15.61 -4.95
N GLU A 174 5.03 15.65 -3.68
CA GLU A 174 4.50 14.81 -2.63
C GLU A 174 3.71 15.66 -1.64
N VAL A 175 2.46 15.31 -1.42
CA VAL A 175 1.59 15.92 -0.41
C VAL A 175 1.38 14.91 0.70
N LEU A 176 1.68 15.31 1.95
CA LEU A 176 1.48 14.50 3.15
C LEU A 176 0.35 15.08 3.98
N THR A 177 -0.51 14.20 4.51
CA THR A 177 -1.63 14.55 5.35
C THR A 177 -1.69 13.67 6.59
N SER A 178 -2.49 14.05 7.58
CA SER A 178 -2.99 13.06 8.54
C SER A 178 -3.88 12.04 7.81
N PRO A 179 -4.04 10.82 8.34
CA PRO A 179 -5.01 9.86 7.77
C PRO A 179 -6.44 10.41 7.73
N ASP A 180 -6.81 11.25 8.70
CA ASP A 180 -8.17 11.82 8.82
C ASP A 180 -8.44 12.91 7.78
N ASP A 181 -7.43 13.71 7.43
CA ASP A 181 -7.55 14.82 6.47
C ASP A 181 -7.31 14.38 5.01
N PHE A 182 -6.86 13.15 4.79
CA PHE A 182 -6.49 12.62 3.48
C PHE A 182 -7.59 12.82 2.42
N GLU A 183 -8.83 12.45 2.74
CA GLU A 183 -9.95 12.53 1.80
C GLU A 183 -10.32 13.99 1.48
N ALA A 184 -10.17 14.91 2.43
CA ALA A 184 -10.42 16.33 2.20
C ALA A 184 -9.40 16.92 1.21
N VAL A 185 -8.10 16.65 1.43
CA VAL A 185 -7.02 17.10 0.55
C VAL A 185 -7.14 16.47 -0.83
N ARG A 186 -7.38 15.16 -0.92
CA ARG A 186 -7.59 14.45 -2.18
C ARG A 186 -8.73 15.08 -2.98
N SER A 187 -9.88 15.31 -2.34
CA SER A 187 -11.05 15.89 -2.99
C SER A 187 -10.82 17.32 -3.46
N ALA A 188 -10.04 18.13 -2.73
CA ALA A 188 -9.68 19.47 -3.13
C ALA A 188 -8.80 19.46 -4.41
N LEU A 189 -7.82 18.59 -4.47
CA LEU A 189 -6.97 18.40 -5.65
C LEU A 189 -7.75 17.86 -6.85
N GLU A 190 -8.69 16.94 -6.64
CA GLU A 190 -9.61 16.44 -7.67
C GLU A 190 -10.50 17.55 -8.25
N ALA A 191 -10.99 18.46 -7.40
CA ALA A 191 -11.84 19.59 -7.83
C ALA A 191 -11.11 20.55 -8.78
N GLU A 192 -9.80 20.68 -8.62
CA GLU A 192 -8.92 21.44 -9.52
C GLU A 192 -8.43 20.64 -10.72
N ASN A 193 -8.93 19.41 -10.90
CA ASN A 193 -8.54 18.47 -11.96
C ASN A 193 -7.04 18.12 -11.96
N ILE A 194 -6.40 18.09 -10.79
CA ILE A 194 -4.99 17.74 -10.67
C ILE A 194 -4.87 16.21 -10.75
N PRO A 195 -4.09 15.67 -11.72
CA PRO A 195 -3.90 14.25 -11.86
C PRO A 195 -2.99 13.72 -10.75
N MET A 196 -3.46 12.73 -10.00
CA MET A 196 -2.69 12.08 -8.95
C MET A 196 -2.14 10.74 -9.46
N ALA A 197 -0.82 10.58 -9.44
CA ALA A 197 -0.17 9.32 -9.81
C ALA A 197 -0.45 8.22 -8.78
N GLU A 198 -0.44 8.59 -7.49
CA GLU A 198 -0.81 7.73 -6.37
C GLU A 198 -1.47 8.58 -5.29
N ALA A 199 -2.47 8.03 -4.61
CA ALA A 199 -3.13 8.66 -3.46
C ALA A 199 -3.65 7.57 -2.53
N GLU A 200 -3.00 7.38 -1.38
CA GLU A 200 -3.37 6.36 -0.39
C GLU A 200 -2.94 6.75 1.02
N VAL A 201 -3.58 6.14 2.01
CA VAL A 201 -3.07 6.16 3.38
C VAL A 201 -2.04 5.04 3.53
N THR A 202 -0.81 5.39 3.85
CA THR A 202 0.34 4.50 3.83
C THR A 202 1.24 4.68 5.05
N MET A 203 2.25 3.82 5.19
CA MET A 203 3.25 3.90 6.25
C MET A 203 4.51 4.56 5.71
N ILE A 204 4.80 5.77 6.16
CA ILE A 204 5.98 6.56 5.74
C ILE A 204 7.12 6.33 6.73
N PRO A 205 8.31 5.90 6.27
CA PRO A 205 9.46 5.80 7.14
C PRO A 205 9.93 7.18 7.63
N GLN A 206 10.25 7.28 8.92
CA GLN A 206 10.86 8.49 9.49
C GLN A 206 12.33 8.67 9.06
N ASN A 207 13.00 7.56 8.75
CA ASN A 207 14.39 7.55 8.28
C ASN A 207 14.56 6.42 7.26
N TYR A 208 15.31 6.70 6.21
CA TYR A 208 15.66 5.72 5.19
C TYR A 208 17.05 5.12 5.46
N VAL A 209 17.28 3.90 4.99
CA VAL A 209 18.54 3.16 5.07
C VAL A 209 19.06 2.91 3.67
N GLU A 210 20.20 3.51 3.31
CA GLU A 210 20.94 3.19 2.10
C GLU A 210 21.64 1.83 2.25
N LEU A 211 21.54 0.98 1.23
CA LEU A 211 22.30 -0.26 1.13
C LEU A 211 23.39 -0.10 0.07
N SER A 212 24.65 -0.22 0.48
CA SER A 212 25.80 -0.07 -0.42
C SER A 212 26.43 -1.40 -0.86
N ALA A 213 26.14 -2.49 -0.14
CA ALA A 213 26.67 -3.81 -0.47
C ALA A 213 25.72 -4.56 -1.43
N ASP A 214 26.22 -5.03 -2.57
CA ASP A 214 25.45 -5.80 -3.55
C ASP A 214 24.76 -7.03 -2.93
N GLU A 215 25.39 -7.64 -1.91
CA GLU A 215 24.83 -8.77 -1.17
C GLU A 215 23.57 -8.34 -0.39
N ASP A 216 23.59 -7.19 0.29
CA ASP A 216 22.46 -6.68 1.04
C ASP A 216 21.31 -6.30 0.12
N ILE A 217 21.62 -5.66 -1.03
CA ILE A 217 20.63 -5.34 -2.06
C ILE A 217 19.99 -6.62 -2.63
N THR A 218 20.79 -7.65 -2.89
CA THR A 218 20.28 -8.95 -3.36
C THR A 218 19.38 -9.60 -2.30
N ASN A 219 19.76 -9.52 -1.04
CA ASN A 219 19.03 -10.14 0.06
C ASN A 219 17.72 -9.41 0.38
N ILE A 220 17.70 -8.06 0.36
CA ILE A 220 16.44 -7.31 0.56
C ILE A 220 15.46 -7.57 -0.58
N ASN A 221 15.91 -7.52 -1.83
CA ASN A 221 15.08 -7.84 -2.99
C ASN A 221 14.49 -9.24 -2.87
N ARG A 222 15.28 -10.22 -2.43
CA ARG A 222 14.78 -11.58 -2.21
C ARG A 222 13.67 -11.67 -1.16
N ILE A 223 13.76 -10.87 -0.08
CA ILE A 223 12.67 -10.78 0.91
C ILE A 223 11.43 -10.21 0.24
N LEU A 224 11.57 -9.07 -0.44
CA LEU A 224 10.46 -8.35 -1.05
C LEU A 224 9.77 -9.19 -2.13
N ASP A 225 10.53 -9.86 -3.01
CA ASP A 225 9.98 -10.73 -4.06
C ASP A 225 9.21 -11.92 -3.45
N LEU A 226 9.74 -12.58 -2.42
CA LEU A 226 9.05 -13.69 -1.77
C LEU A 226 7.78 -13.27 -1.02
N LEU A 227 7.76 -12.06 -0.47
CA LEU A 227 6.56 -11.49 0.14
C LEU A 227 5.55 -11.05 -0.92
N ASP A 228 6.05 -10.53 -2.03
CA ASP A 228 5.19 -10.14 -3.15
C ASP A 228 4.56 -11.33 -3.85
N ASP A 229 5.20 -12.49 -3.88
CA ASP A 229 4.64 -13.73 -4.42
C ASP A 229 3.59 -14.39 -3.49
N ASP A 230 3.49 -13.99 -2.21
CA ASP A 230 2.53 -14.60 -1.27
C ASP A 230 1.15 -13.94 -1.37
N ASP A 231 0.13 -14.72 -1.70
CA ASP A 231 -1.26 -14.26 -1.82
C ASP A 231 -1.86 -13.74 -0.50
N ASP A 232 -1.30 -14.13 0.65
CA ASP A 232 -1.76 -13.67 1.96
C ASP A 232 -1.23 -12.27 2.29
N VAL A 233 -0.17 -11.82 1.61
CA VAL A 233 0.42 -10.49 1.80
C VAL A 233 -0.38 -9.45 1.03
N GLN A 234 -0.81 -8.41 1.74
CA GLN A 234 -1.57 -7.29 1.19
C GLN A 234 -0.65 -6.12 0.84
N GLN A 235 0.23 -5.77 1.77
CA GLN A 235 1.15 -4.63 1.65
C GLN A 235 2.44 -4.93 2.39
N VAL A 236 3.55 -4.46 1.81
CA VAL A 236 4.88 -4.46 2.43
C VAL A 236 5.38 -3.03 2.47
N TYR A 237 5.81 -2.60 3.65
CA TYR A 237 6.46 -1.31 3.85
C TYR A 237 7.88 -1.55 4.34
N HIS A 238 8.81 -0.77 3.86
CA HIS A 238 10.21 -0.81 4.28
C HIS A 238 10.82 0.58 4.26
N ASN A 239 11.93 0.72 4.95
CA ASN A 239 12.69 1.96 4.98
C ASN A 239 14.01 1.88 4.19
N TRP A 240 14.14 0.91 3.29
CA TRP A 240 15.24 0.87 2.35
C TRP A 240 15.07 1.99 1.33
N ASP A 241 16.14 2.77 1.11
CA ASP A 241 16.26 3.78 0.06
C ASP A 241 16.75 3.09 -1.22
N GLU A 242 15.79 2.82 -2.14
CA GLU A 242 16.00 2.06 -3.38
C GLU A 242 16.78 2.87 -4.43
#